data_d55ba98625034522290e08956a1b042f
#
_entry.id   d55ba98625034522290e08956a1b042f
#
_cell.length_a   1.000
_cell.length_b   1.000
_cell.length_c   1.000
_cell.angle_alpha   90.00
_cell.angle_beta   90.00
_cell.angle_gamma   90.00
#
_symmetry.space_group_name_H-M   'P 1'
#
loop_
_entity.id
_entity.type
_entity.pdbx_description
1 polymer ?
#
loop_
_entity_poly.entity_id
_entity_poly.type
_entity_poly.pdbx_seq_one_letter_code
_entity_poly.pdbx_strand_id
1 'polypeptide(L)'
;MIGLTRVILRLGRNPDAGFPDGDDNYGYVIQAPLDADGRLDAALWREKKAQCTVRRFHPREAAADGWLRLRGETWYFWYDEEDEGPAEPVFKLGAHELRPGEYITVREGDGDILTFRVAEAVRI
;
A
#
# COMPACT_ATOMS: atom_id res chain seq x y z
N MET A 1 -22.60 2.21 7.72
CA MET A 1 -21.71 3.27 7.21
C MET A 1 -20.39 2.67 6.76
N ILE A 2 -19.99 2.95 5.53
CA ILE A 2 -18.75 2.44 4.98
C ILE A 2 -17.63 3.41 5.34
N GLY A 3 -16.67 2.96 6.14
CA GLY A 3 -15.53 3.75 6.53
C GLY A 3 -14.23 3.26 5.88
N LEU A 4 -13.14 3.89 6.26
CA LEU A 4 -11.81 3.46 5.81
C LEU A 4 -11.33 2.30 6.67
N THR A 5 -10.42 1.52 6.13
CA THR A 5 -9.77 0.40 6.83
C THR A 5 -8.27 0.68 6.88
N ARG A 6 -7.68 0.58 8.06
CA ARG A 6 -6.22 0.68 8.18
C ARG A 6 -5.63 -0.67 7.82
N VAL A 7 -4.87 -0.69 6.74
CA VAL A 7 -4.19 -1.88 6.24
C VAL A 7 -2.69 -1.69 6.45
N ILE A 8 -2.05 -2.66 7.08
CA ILE A 8 -0.60 -2.64 7.27
C ILE A 8 0.01 -3.76 6.43
N LEU A 9 0.90 -3.35 5.52
CA LEU A 9 1.70 -4.27 4.72
C LEU A 9 3.10 -4.35 5.32
N ARG A 10 3.63 -5.57 5.46
CA ARG A 10 4.99 -5.79 5.89
C ARG A 10 5.72 -6.62 4.85
N LEU A 11 7.00 -6.34 4.65
CA LEU A 11 7.80 -7.01 3.62
C LEU A 11 7.82 -8.51 3.86
N GLY A 12 7.38 -9.26 2.86
CA GLY A 12 7.43 -10.70 2.85
C GLY A 12 8.80 -11.20 2.39
N ARG A 13 8.86 -12.49 2.08
CA ARG A 13 10.10 -13.11 1.64
C ARG A 13 10.47 -12.65 0.22
N ASN A 14 11.61 -12.00 0.10
CA ASN A 14 12.15 -11.50 -1.16
C ASN A 14 13.65 -11.85 -1.22
N PRO A 15 14.01 -13.13 -1.41
CA PRO A 15 15.42 -13.55 -1.34
C PRO A 15 16.29 -12.91 -2.41
N ASP A 16 15.75 -12.67 -3.61
CA ASP A 16 16.49 -12.05 -4.70
C ASP A 16 16.82 -10.57 -4.44
N ALA A 17 16.06 -9.94 -3.53
CA ALA A 17 16.29 -8.55 -3.14
C ALA A 17 17.07 -8.43 -1.83
N GLY A 18 17.53 -9.54 -1.26
CA GLY A 18 18.29 -9.54 -0.02
C GLY A 18 17.45 -9.67 1.24
N PHE A 19 16.18 -10.07 1.11
CA PHE A 19 15.25 -10.25 2.24
C PHE A 19 14.69 -11.67 2.26
N PRO A 20 15.53 -12.68 2.55
CA PRO A 20 15.08 -14.08 2.50
C PRO A 20 13.98 -14.42 3.51
N ASP A 21 13.89 -13.68 4.61
CA ASP A 21 12.89 -13.89 5.66
C ASP A 21 11.92 -12.71 5.77
N GLY A 22 11.97 -11.76 4.83
CA GLY A 22 11.19 -10.53 4.91
C GLY A 22 11.76 -9.54 5.94
N ASP A 23 10.99 -8.50 6.26
CA ASP A 23 11.37 -7.52 7.27
C ASP A 23 10.11 -6.84 7.80
N ASP A 24 9.80 -7.03 9.08
CA ASP A 24 8.62 -6.43 9.71
C ASP A 24 8.75 -4.93 9.90
N ASN A 25 9.93 -4.37 9.75
CA ASN A 25 10.18 -2.93 9.88
C ASN A 25 10.17 -2.20 8.52
N TYR A 26 9.77 -2.90 7.48
CA TYR A 26 9.68 -2.37 6.12
C TYR A 26 8.27 -2.62 5.60
N GLY A 27 7.54 -1.55 5.28
CA GLY A 27 6.20 -1.72 4.77
C GLY A 27 5.42 -0.44 4.59
N TYR A 28 4.11 -0.57 4.61
CA TYR A 28 3.18 0.52 4.35
C TYR A 28 2.01 0.46 5.32
N VAL A 29 1.57 1.63 5.77
CA VAL A 29 0.30 1.79 6.48
C VAL A 29 -0.63 2.56 5.54
N ILE A 30 -1.74 1.95 5.17
CA ILE A 30 -2.68 2.50 4.20
C ILE A 30 -4.03 2.70 4.86
N GLN A 31 -4.59 3.92 4.76
CA GLN A 31 -6.00 4.12 5.05
C GLN A 31 -6.76 3.81 3.76
N ALA A 32 -7.30 2.61 3.67
CA ALA A 32 -7.83 2.06 2.43
C ALA A 32 -9.35 2.16 2.35
N PRO A 33 -9.88 2.61 1.20
CA PRO A 33 -11.33 2.63 0.97
C PRO A 33 -11.78 1.25 0.49
N LEU A 34 -12.16 0.40 1.43
CA LEU A 34 -12.54 -0.98 1.10
C LEU A 34 -14.05 -1.17 1.06
N ASP A 35 -14.51 -2.02 0.15
CA ASP A 35 -15.90 -2.47 0.11
C ASP A 35 -16.14 -3.63 1.10
N ALA A 36 -17.35 -4.19 1.07
CA ALA A 36 -17.71 -5.27 1.98
C ALA A 36 -16.89 -6.55 1.77
N ASP A 37 -16.30 -6.72 0.58
CA ASP A 37 -15.48 -7.88 0.24
C ASP A 37 -14.00 -7.68 0.57
N GLY A 38 -13.64 -6.50 1.06
CA GLY A 38 -12.25 -6.19 1.38
C GLY A 38 -11.41 -5.72 0.19
N ARG A 39 -12.06 -5.34 -0.91
CA ARG A 39 -11.39 -4.83 -2.11
C ARG A 39 -11.49 -3.31 -2.17
N LEU A 40 -10.57 -2.70 -2.87
CA LEU A 40 -10.58 -1.26 -3.06
C LEU A 40 -11.83 -0.82 -3.82
N ASP A 41 -12.51 0.18 -3.26
CA ASP A 41 -13.74 0.75 -3.78
C ASP A 41 -13.43 2.13 -4.36
N ALA A 42 -13.47 2.25 -5.69
CA ALA A 42 -13.16 3.51 -6.38
C ALA A 42 -14.14 4.62 -6.04
N ALA A 43 -15.42 4.30 -5.83
CA ALA A 43 -16.43 5.30 -5.48
C ALA A 43 -16.16 5.89 -4.09
N LEU A 44 -15.87 5.03 -3.13
CA LEU A 44 -15.51 5.48 -1.78
C LEU A 44 -14.20 6.27 -1.79
N TRP A 45 -13.22 5.85 -2.60
CA TRP A 45 -11.99 6.59 -2.76
C TRP A 45 -12.23 8.01 -3.27
N ARG A 46 -13.10 8.17 -4.26
CA ARG A 46 -13.42 9.51 -4.81
C ARG A 46 -14.02 10.42 -3.76
N GLU A 47 -14.83 9.88 -2.85
CA GLU A 47 -15.42 10.65 -1.76
C GLU A 47 -14.41 11.01 -0.67
N LYS A 48 -13.45 10.13 -0.39
CA LYS A 48 -12.55 10.24 0.76
C LYS A 48 -11.08 10.27 0.39
N LYS A 49 -10.74 10.60 -0.84
CA LYS A 49 -9.35 10.49 -1.32
C LYS A 49 -8.34 11.30 -0.51
N ALA A 50 -8.74 12.42 0.08
CA ALA A 50 -7.86 13.21 0.94
C ALA A 50 -7.52 12.48 2.24
N GLN A 51 -8.31 11.49 2.63
CA GLN A 51 -8.11 10.68 3.83
C GLN A 51 -7.49 9.33 3.53
N CYS A 52 -7.37 8.97 2.25
CA CYS A 52 -6.75 7.72 1.82
C CYS A 52 -5.23 7.89 1.80
N THR A 53 -4.64 7.90 2.98
CA THR A 53 -3.22 8.18 3.16
C THR A 53 -2.39 6.90 3.11
N VAL A 54 -1.12 7.06 2.77
CA VAL A 54 -0.13 6.00 2.76
C VAL A 54 1.09 6.47 3.53
N ARG A 55 1.58 5.66 4.46
CA ARG A 55 2.83 5.93 5.14
C ARG A 55 3.78 4.76 4.88
N ARG A 56 4.90 5.04 4.24
CA ARG A 56 5.96 4.06 4.01
C ARG A 56 6.90 4.09 5.21
N PHE A 57 7.19 2.95 5.78
CA PHE A 57 8.21 2.83 6.82
C PHE A 57 9.31 1.87 6.38
N HIS A 58 10.54 2.16 6.81
CA HIS A 58 11.73 1.45 6.37
C HIS A 58 12.71 1.38 7.55
N PRO A 59 13.48 0.28 7.71
CA PRO A 59 14.39 0.14 8.83
C PRO A 59 15.57 1.11 8.80
N ARG A 60 15.91 1.66 7.64
CA ARG A 60 17.09 2.51 7.45
C ARG A 60 16.79 3.89 6.87
N GLU A 61 15.58 4.11 6.40
CA GLU A 61 15.19 5.37 5.77
C GLU A 61 14.09 6.04 6.58
N ALA A 62 14.02 7.36 6.49
CA ALA A 62 12.93 8.11 7.12
C ALA A 62 11.59 7.68 6.51
N ALA A 63 10.54 7.69 7.35
CA ALA A 63 9.20 7.41 6.86
C ALA A 63 8.75 8.47 5.86
N ALA A 64 8.01 8.04 4.85
CA ALA A 64 7.44 8.93 3.83
C ALA A 64 5.92 8.87 3.89
N ASP A 65 5.29 10.04 3.88
CA ASP A 65 3.84 10.15 3.90
C ASP A 65 3.32 10.56 2.53
N GLY A 66 2.23 9.96 2.12
CA GLY A 66 1.62 10.24 0.84
C GLY A 66 0.17 9.81 0.79
N TRP A 67 -0.32 9.55 -0.41
CA TRP A 67 -1.71 9.24 -0.66
C TRP A 67 -1.86 8.06 -1.60
N LEU A 68 -2.97 7.34 -1.44
CA LEU A 68 -3.40 6.34 -2.40
C LEU A 68 -4.10 7.06 -3.55
N ARG A 69 -3.65 6.79 -4.76
CA ARG A 69 -4.18 7.40 -5.99
C ARG A 69 -4.64 6.33 -6.96
N LEU A 70 -5.61 6.70 -7.79
CA LEU A 70 -6.12 5.84 -8.84
C LEU A 70 -6.03 6.57 -10.16
N ARG A 71 -5.41 5.92 -11.17
CA ARG A 71 -5.37 6.42 -12.55
C ARG A 71 -5.87 5.30 -13.46
N GLY A 72 -7.04 5.51 -14.08
CA GLY A 72 -7.69 4.44 -14.81
C GLY A 72 -8.03 3.28 -13.87
N GLU A 73 -7.43 2.12 -14.08
CA GLU A 73 -7.59 0.95 -13.23
C GLU A 73 -6.37 0.67 -12.36
N THR A 74 -5.35 1.54 -12.43
CA THR A 74 -4.10 1.34 -11.70
C THR A 74 -4.09 2.13 -10.41
N TRP A 75 -3.92 1.42 -9.30
CA TRP A 75 -3.71 2.03 -8.00
C TRP A 75 -2.21 2.22 -7.79
N TYR A 76 -1.84 3.35 -7.19
CA TYR A 76 -0.45 3.64 -6.89
C TYR A 76 -0.33 4.48 -5.62
N PHE A 77 0.87 4.43 -5.02
CA PHE A 77 1.22 5.26 -3.88
C PHE A 77 1.93 6.50 -4.41
N TRP A 78 1.47 7.66 -4.00
CA TRP A 78 2.05 8.93 -4.43
C TRP A 78 2.43 9.73 -3.21
N TYR A 79 3.70 10.12 -3.14
CA TYR A 79 4.21 10.88 -2.02
C TYR A 79 4.16 12.37 -2.32
N ASP A 80 4.55 13.21 -1.32
CA ASP A 80 4.43 14.65 -1.35
C ASP A 80 4.89 15.25 -2.69
N GLU A 81 4.29 16.40 -3.07
CA GLU A 81 4.63 17.14 -4.28
C GLU A 81 6.10 17.54 -4.35
N GLU A 82 6.75 17.69 -3.21
CA GLU A 82 8.18 18.00 -3.13
C GLU A 82 9.05 16.78 -3.41
N ASP A 83 8.47 15.59 -3.34
CA ASP A 83 9.17 14.36 -3.67
C ASP A 83 9.07 14.12 -5.16
N GLU A 84 10.13 14.43 -5.88
CA GLU A 84 10.21 14.24 -7.32
C GLU A 84 10.36 12.77 -7.72
N GLY A 85 10.30 11.87 -6.76
CA GLY A 85 10.39 10.45 -7.02
C GLY A 85 9.20 9.95 -7.84
N PRO A 86 9.38 8.88 -8.61
CA PRO A 86 8.28 8.29 -9.36
C PRO A 86 7.25 7.68 -8.42
N ALA A 87 5.97 7.71 -8.85
CA ALA A 87 4.91 7.03 -8.14
C ALA A 87 5.22 5.52 -8.02
N GLU A 88 4.78 4.91 -6.93
CA GLU A 88 4.98 3.48 -6.69
C GLU A 88 3.73 2.70 -7.09
N PRO A 89 3.65 2.16 -8.31
CA PRO A 89 2.50 1.38 -8.72
C PRO A 89 2.41 0.07 -7.94
N VAL A 90 1.19 -0.28 -7.61
CA VAL A 90 0.89 -1.52 -6.89
C VAL A 90 0.21 -2.47 -7.86
N PHE A 91 0.86 -3.59 -8.16
CA PHE A 91 0.37 -4.54 -9.15
C PHE A 91 -0.96 -5.16 -8.72
N LYS A 92 -2.00 -4.96 -9.54
CA LYS A 92 -3.32 -5.56 -9.36
C LYS A 92 -3.92 -5.36 -7.97
N LEU A 93 -3.61 -4.22 -7.32
CA LEU A 93 -4.12 -3.96 -5.98
C LEU A 93 -5.64 -4.07 -5.91
N GLY A 94 -6.35 -3.57 -6.92
CA GLY A 94 -7.80 -3.64 -6.99
C GLY A 94 -8.37 -5.04 -7.15
N ALA A 95 -7.56 -6.02 -7.53
CA ALA A 95 -7.99 -7.41 -7.69
C ALA A 95 -7.80 -8.23 -6.41
N HIS A 96 -7.11 -7.69 -5.40
CA HIS A 96 -6.85 -8.39 -4.15
C HIS A 96 -7.85 -8.01 -3.07
N GLU A 97 -8.21 -8.99 -2.26
CA GLU A 97 -8.85 -8.73 -0.98
C GLU A 97 -7.75 -8.36 0.01
N LEU A 98 -7.87 -7.19 0.63
CA LEU A 98 -6.83 -6.73 1.57
C LEU A 98 -7.10 -7.30 2.95
N ARG A 99 -6.88 -8.60 3.09
CA ARG A 99 -7.05 -9.36 4.33
C ARG A 99 -5.71 -9.88 4.82
N PRO A 100 -5.54 -10.06 6.14
CA PRO A 100 -4.31 -10.63 6.67
C PRO A 100 -3.95 -11.95 5.99
N GLY A 101 -2.68 -12.08 5.61
CA GLY A 101 -2.17 -13.26 4.90
C GLY A 101 -2.10 -13.13 3.39
N GLU A 102 -2.78 -12.15 2.80
CA GLU A 102 -2.68 -11.88 1.37
C GLU A 102 -1.34 -11.21 1.02
N TYR A 103 -0.88 -11.43 -0.22
CA TYR A 103 0.39 -10.89 -0.71
C TYR A 103 0.15 -9.84 -1.78
N ILE A 104 0.85 -8.73 -1.67
CA ILE A 104 0.73 -7.58 -2.58
C ILE A 104 2.12 -7.25 -3.12
N THR A 105 2.21 -7.06 -4.43
CA THR A 105 3.47 -6.70 -5.09
C THR A 105 3.50 -5.22 -5.41
N VAL A 106 4.55 -4.54 -4.97
CA VAL A 106 4.74 -3.10 -5.16
C VAL A 106 6.02 -2.87 -5.94
N ARG A 107 5.96 -1.96 -6.92
CA ARG A 107 7.17 -1.46 -7.57
C ARG A 107 7.64 -0.24 -6.76
N GLU A 108 8.79 -0.37 -6.11
CA GLU A 108 9.39 0.72 -5.34
C GLU A 108 9.94 1.82 -6.27
N GLY A 109 10.14 3.01 -5.70
CA GLY A 109 10.62 4.16 -6.47
C GLY A 109 12.00 3.96 -7.12
N ASP A 110 12.82 3.08 -6.59
CA ASP A 110 14.13 2.72 -7.14
C ASP A 110 14.06 1.65 -8.25
N GLY A 111 12.85 1.17 -8.55
CA GLY A 111 12.64 0.14 -9.56
C GLY A 111 12.57 -1.28 -9.02
N ASP A 112 12.89 -1.51 -7.76
CA ASP A 112 12.78 -2.84 -7.15
C ASP A 112 11.32 -3.27 -7.07
N ILE A 113 11.08 -4.54 -7.36
CA ILE A 113 9.74 -5.14 -7.28
C ILE A 113 9.75 -6.05 -6.06
N LEU A 114 8.97 -5.68 -5.05
CA LEU A 114 8.95 -6.38 -3.77
C LEU A 114 7.54 -6.88 -3.45
N THR A 115 7.48 -8.02 -2.76
CA THR A 115 6.23 -8.62 -2.32
C THR A 115 6.05 -8.38 -0.82
N PHE A 116 4.90 -7.80 -0.47
CA PHE A 116 4.52 -7.52 0.91
C PHE A 116 3.36 -8.41 1.32
N ARG A 117 3.26 -8.69 2.61
CA ARG A 117 2.16 -9.44 3.19
C ARG A 117 1.25 -8.49 3.95
N VAL A 118 -0.05 -8.66 3.80
CA VAL A 118 -1.02 -7.93 4.62
C VAL A 118 -0.91 -8.49 6.04
N ALA A 119 -0.41 -7.67 6.96
CA ALA A 119 -0.24 -8.08 8.36
C ALA A 119 -1.46 -7.76 9.20
N GLU A 120 -2.12 -6.63 8.93
CA GLU A 120 -3.33 -6.22 9.64
C GLU A 120 -4.29 -5.52 8.69
N ALA A 121 -5.59 -5.64 8.98
CA ALA A 121 -6.64 -4.88 8.32
C ALA A 121 -7.71 -4.59 9.37
N VAL A 122 -7.76 -3.35 9.86
CA VAL A 122 -8.65 -2.94 10.94
C VAL A 122 -9.48 -1.75 10.50
N ARG A 123 -10.78 -1.86 10.60
CA ARG A 123 -11.71 -0.78 10.30
C ARG A 123 -11.53 0.38 11.28
N ILE A 124 -11.48 1.57 10.74
CA ILE A 124 -11.35 2.80 11.53
C ILE A 124 -12.56 3.70 11.38
#